data_9c8ff951a7247bf9e84cff89c7f161ca
#
_entry.id   9c8ff951a7247bf9e84cff89c7f161ca
#
_cell.length_a   1.000
_cell.length_b   1.000
_cell.length_c   1.000
_cell.angle_alpha   90.00
_cell.angle_beta   90.00
_cell.angle_gamma   90.00
#
_symmetry.space_group_name_H-M   'P 1'
#
loop_
_entity.id
_entity.type
_entity.pdbx_description
1 polymer ?
#
loop_
_entity_poly.entity_id
_entity_poly.type
_entity_poly.pdbx_seq_one_letter_code
_entity_poly.pdbx_strand_id
1 'polypeptide(L)'
;MKPLYLMLSMFAIGLTSTAALAEATSIPDAASLPNVSPANSDLINRGAYIARAADCMACHGDDYVGGNAIETPMGDIYSTNITPSKQYGIGKYTEKDLKNALKKGRAPNHMIYPAMPYPSYSGMTDEDISALFAYLQTIPAYDEAPDYKTSLPFPFNFRFLMLGWNVLNVPSTENREGLSATQERGEYLVNNLGHCGTCHTPRNSTMGFDKDNYLAGAELGNWYAPNITPDESSGIGSWSEQDIVTYLRTGQLDQRAYAGGPMAEVVAHSTRYLKDEDLGAIASYLKAVPAVQTEDKVRPVDASRLPSPINESITHDLLAQDDYLTQAKAEVTGGSNSPEALYLAECASCHGVNGYAQPDARYAPIVGLSSIRSDNPDALINVIVHGAEGASDTTPKMPGFEEELSSEQIANIANYVRVKFGSLPSSDLTAADIDRVITAEPEQPFLIKYAGWLAALGIIVAIVIIFFIIRAIIRSRRNH
;
A
#
# COMPACT_ATOMS: atom_id res chain seq x y z
N MET A 1 -71.69 -11.06 22.73
CA MET A 1 -71.55 -10.01 21.71
C MET A 1 -70.70 -8.88 22.32
N LYS A 2 -69.44 -8.83 21.97
CA LYS A 2 -68.55 -7.71 22.25
C LYS A 2 -67.69 -7.49 20.98
N PRO A 3 -67.53 -6.27 20.46
CA PRO A 3 -66.76 -6.00 19.28
C PRO A 3 -65.25 -5.88 19.62
N LEU A 4 -64.45 -6.47 18.71
CA LEU A 4 -63.02 -6.45 18.71
C LEU A 4 -62.50 -5.15 18.05
N TYR A 5 -61.78 -4.32 18.79
CA TYR A 5 -61.12 -3.14 18.27
C TYR A 5 -59.75 -3.53 17.71
N LEU A 6 -59.58 -3.37 16.42
CA LEU A 6 -58.29 -3.53 15.73
C LEU A 6 -57.53 -2.22 15.81
N MET A 7 -56.45 -2.16 16.61
CA MET A 7 -55.51 -1.04 16.60
C MET A 7 -54.48 -1.23 15.50
N LEU A 8 -54.51 -0.37 14.51
CA LEU A 8 -53.44 -0.20 13.50
C LEU A 8 -52.32 0.63 14.14
N SER A 9 -51.20 0.01 14.46
CA SER A 9 -49.96 0.72 14.80
C SER A 9 -49.13 0.90 13.55
N MET A 10 -49.09 2.13 13.00
CA MET A 10 -48.13 2.55 12.00
C MET A 10 -46.74 2.61 12.66
N PHE A 11 -45.86 1.71 12.27
CA PHE A 11 -44.43 1.83 12.54
C PHE A 11 -43.82 2.79 11.51
N ALA A 12 -43.48 3.99 11.97
CA ALA A 12 -42.59 4.89 11.26
C ALA A 12 -41.17 4.33 11.37
N ILE A 13 -40.65 3.72 10.31
CA ILE A 13 -39.23 3.39 10.18
C ILE A 13 -38.53 4.70 9.79
N GLY A 14 -37.97 5.35 10.82
CA GLY A 14 -37.14 6.53 10.65
C GLY A 14 -35.76 6.16 10.13
N LEU A 15 -35.37 6.87 9.10
CA LEU A 15 -34.01 6.95 8.58
C LEU A 15 -33.01 7.29 9.70
N THR A 16 -32.18 6.31 10.10
CA THR A 16 -31.01 6.52 10.96
C THR A 16 -29.81 5.71 10.50
N SER A 17 -29.45 5.80 9.23
CA SER A 17 -28.25 5.11 8.71
C SER A 17 -27.14 6.02 8.17
N THR A 18 -27.27 7.34 8.33
CA THR A 18 -26.23 8.29 7.88
C THR A 18 -25.30 8.81 8.97
N ALA A 19 -25.58 8.54 10.24
CA ALA A 19 -24.76 9.04 11.36
C ALA A 19 -23.59 8.12 11.74
N ALA A 20 -23.67 6.82 11.50
CA ALA A 20 -22.62 5.87 11.93
C ALA A 20 -21.38 5.88 11.02
N LEU A 21 -21.48 6.35 9.77
CA LEU A 21 -20.34 6.45 8.86
C LEU A 21 -19.50 7.72 9.08
N ALA A 22 -20.03 8.73 9.78
CA ALA A 22 -19.34 9.98 10.04
C ALA A 22 -18.41 9.91 11.27
N GLU A 23 -18.64 9.00 12.20
CA GLU A 23 -17.84 8.90 13.43
C GLU A 23 -16.50 8.17 13.25
N ALA A 24 -16.38 7.29 12.28
CA ALA A 24 -15.18 6.50 12.04
C ALA A 24 -14.06 7.23 11.23
N THR A 25 -14.31 8.46 10.76
CA THR A 25 -13.38 9.22 9.90
C THR A 25 -12.83 10.50 10.56
N SER A 26 -13.14 10.77 11.83
CA SER A 26 -12.65 11.99 12.49
C SER A 26 -11.25 11.80 13.07
N ILE A 27 -10.31 12.63 12.62
CA ILE A 27 -9.05 12.85 13.32
C ILE A 27 -9.39 13.47 14.69
N PRO A 28 -8.86 12.95 15.82
CA PRO A 28 -9.12 13.53 17.13
C PRO A 28 -8.81 15.02 17.15
N ASP A 29 -9.75 15.84 17.62
CA ASP A 29 -9.55 17.29 17.73
C ASP A 29 -8.60 17.63 18.87
N ALA A 30 -7.53 18.36 18.57
CA ALA A 30 -6.57 18.85 19.56
C ALA A 30 -7.21 19.76 20.64
N ALA A 31 -8.39 20.35 20.39
CA ALA A 31 -9.14 21.10 21.38
C ALA A 31 -9.59 20.23 22.57
N SER A 32 -9.64 18.90 22.40
CA SER A 32 -9.94 17.95 23.49
C SER A 32 -8.75 17.67 24.41
N LEU A 33 -7.53 18.09 24.02
CA LEU A 33 -6.33 17.91 24.83
C LEU A 33 -6.27 18.92 25.98
N PRO A 34 -5.96 18.51 27.23
CA PRO A 34 -5.86 19.41 28.35
C PRO A 34 -4.70 20.41 28.14
N ASN A 35 -4.98 21.69 28.39
CA ASN A 35 -4.00 22.81 28.38
C ASN A 35 -3.47 23.27 27.01
N VAL A 36 -4.17 23.05 25.92
CA VAL A 36 -3.81 23.57 24.59
C VAL A 36 -4.54 24.91 24.34
N SER A 37 -3.80 25.95 23.94
CA SER A 37 -4.40 27.21 23.50
C SER A 37 -5.03 27.08 22.10
N PRO A 38 -6.04 27.90 21.71
CA PRO A 38 -6.67 27.79 20.40
C PRO A 38 -5.67 27.85 19.23
N ALA A 39 -4.68 28.74 19.28
CA ALA A 39 -3.66 28.84 18.24
C ALA A 39 -2.76 27.59 18.16
N ASN A 40 -2.49 26.94 19.28
CA ASN A 40 -1.75 25.67 19.31
C ASN A 40 -2.64 24.51 18.87
N SER A 41 -3.97 24.58 19.10
CA SER A 41 -4.87 23.52 18.64
C SER A 41 -4.93 23.44 17.12
N ASP A 42 -4.97 24.57 16.40
CA ASP A 42 -4.96 24.59 14.94
C ASP A 42 -3.66 24.02 14.38
N LEU A 43 -2.53 24.34 14.98
CA LEU A 43 -1.23 23.78 14.59
C LEU A 43 -1.16 22.26 14.81
N ILE A 44 -1.63 21.79 15.97
CA ILE A 44 -1.65 20.37 16.33
C ILE A 44 -2.63 19.60 15.41
N ASN A 45 -3.82 20.14 15.15
CA ASN A 45 -4.80 19.55 14.25
C ASN A 45 -4.25 19.44 12.81
N ARG A 46 -3.56 20.50 12.33
CA ARG A 46 -2.83 20.42 11.05
C ARG A 46 -1.76 19.31 11.09
N GLY A 47 -1.01 19.20 12.18
CA GLY A 47 0.00 18.16 12.36
C GLY A 47 -0.58 16.76 12.35
N ALA A 48 -1.71 16.54 13.02
CA ALA A 48 -2.44 15.27 12.98
C ALA A 48 -2.91 14.92 11.55
N TYR A 49 -3.42 15.92 10.81
CA TYR A 49 -3.78 15.75 9.41
C TYR A 49 -2.58 15.39 8.54
N ILE A 50 -1.44 16.06 8.72
CA ILE A 50 -0.19 15.76 8.00
C ILE A 50 0.31 14.36 8.33
N ALA A 51 0.24 13.91 9.60
CA ALA A 51 0.63 12.56 9.98
C ALA A 51 -0.22 11.48 9.27
N ARG A 52 -1.52 11.74 9.08
CA ARG A 52 -2.41 10.87 8.28
C ARG A 52 -2.08 10.95 6.79
N ALA A 53 -1.94 12.15 6.24
CA ALA A 53 -1.62 12.33 4.80
C ALA A 53 -0.25 11.75 4.43
N ALA A 54 0.70 11.75 5.38
CA ALA A 54 2.04 11.16 5.22
C ALA A 54 2.11 9.69 5.64
N ASP A 55 0.98 9.08 5.98
CA ASP A 55 0.85 7.66 6.32
C ASP A 55 1.87 7.16 7.37
N CYS A 56 2.15 8.00 8.37
CA CYS A 56 3.14 7.68 9.40
C CYS A 56 2.78 6.40 10.16
N MET A 57 1.48 6.15 10.34
CA MET A 57 0.97 5.04 11.15
C MET A 57 1.15 3.68 10.48
N ALA A 58 1.15 3.59 9.16
CA ALA A 58 1.38 2.33 8.45
C ALA A 58 2.73 1.69 8.84
N CYS A 59 3.77 2.52 9.04
CA CYS A 59 5.07 2.03 9.47
C CYS A 59 5.27 2.11 10.98
N HIS A 60 4.87 3.22 11.62
CA HIS A 60 5.17 3.47 13.03
C HIS A 60 4.09 2.97 14.01
N GLY A 61 3.02 2.32 13.50
CA GLY A 61 1.88 1.86 14.29
C GLY A 61 0.92 2.99 14.68
N ASP A 62 -0.28 2.63 15.10
CA ASP A 62 -1.32 3.58 15.54
C ASP A 62 -0.91 4.36 16.79
N ASP A 63 -0.02 3.80 17.59
CA ASP A 63 0.57 4.38 18.79
C ASP A 63 1.92 5.09 18.57
N TYR A 64 2.44 5.05 17.33
CA TYR A 64 3.73 5.62 16.92
C TYR A 64 4.96 4.99 17.60
N VAL A 65 4.82 3.80 18.19
CA VAL A 65 5.89 3.08 18.89
C VAL A 65 6.88 2.43 17.90
N GLY A 66 6.42 2.12 16.69
CA GLY A 66 7.24 1.43 15.68
C GLY A 66 7.32 -0.08 15.95
N GLY A 67 8.35 -0.71 15.38
CA GLY A 67 8.57 -2.15 15.50
C GLY A 67 8.13 -2.94 14.27
N ASN A 68 7.47 -2.29 13.31
CA ASN A 68 7.07 -2.94 12.06
C ASN A 68 8.30 -3.17 11.18
N ALA A 69 8.46 -4.40 10.71
CA ALA A 69 9.50 -4.76 9.77
C ALA A 69 9.13 -4.31 8.35
N ILE A 70 10.03 -3.59 7.71
CA ILE A 70 9.96 -3.26 6.29
C ILE A 70 10.96 -4.16 5.58
N GLU A 71 10.45 -5.14 4.86
CA GLU A 71 11.25 -6.06 4.07
C GLU A 71 11.96 -5.34 2.93
N THR A 72 13.25 -5.59 2.78
CA THR A 72 14.05 -5.03 1.68
C THR A 72 14.97 -6.10 1.09
N PRO A 73 15.45 -5.93 -0.14
CA PRO A 73 16.43 -6.86 -0.72
C PRO A 73 17.73 -7.01 0.09
N MET A 74 17.98 -6.12 1.04
CA MET A 74 19.15 -6.16 1.93
C MET A 74 18.86 -6.76 3.31
N GLY A 75 17.59 -7.04 3.63
CA GLY A 75 17.11 -7.52 4.92
C GLY A 75 16.11 -6.55 5.56
N ASP A 76 15.62 -6.90 6.73
CA ASP A 76 14.55 -6.17 7.41
C ASP A 76 15.05 -4.87 8.04
N ILE A 77 14.29 -3.81 7.81
CA ILE A 77 14.48 -2.51 8.43
C ILE A 77 13.27 -2.24 9.31
N TYR A 78 13.51 -2.15 10.61
CA TYR A 78 12.44 -1.89 11.57
C TYR A 78 12.18 -0.39 11.71
N SER A 79 10.90 -0.01 11.68
CA SER A 79 10.45 1.33 12.00
C SER A 79 10.74 1.66 13.48
N THR A 80 11.05 2.91 13.79
CA THR A 80 11.48 3.32 15.12
C THR A 80 10.36 3.99 15.89
N ASN A 81 10.47 4.01 17.22
CA ASN A 81 9.61 4.81 18.09
C ASN A 81 9.76 6.30 17.77
N ILE A 82 8.66 6.96 17.38
CA ILE A 82 8.58 8.41 17.12
C ILE A 82 7.68 9.14 18.12
N THR A 83 7.34 8.49 19.26
CA THR A 83 6.69 9.16 20.38
C THR A 83 7.64 10.14 21.07
N PRO A 84 7.16 11.09 21.92
CA PRO A 84 8.04 12.01 22.63
C PRO A 84 8.79 11.39 23.81
N SER A 85 9.05 10.08 23.76
CA SER A 85 9.95 9.41 24.70
C SER A 85 11.35 10.01 24.60
N LYS A 86 11.93 10.42 25.73
CA LYS A 86 13.29 10.96 25.77
C LYS A 86 14.37 9.89 25.71
N GLN A 87 14.03 8.64 25.97
CA GLN A 87 14.96 7.53 26.01
C GLN A 87 14.96 6.73 24.71
N TYR A 88 13.79 6.45 24.16
CA TYR A 88 13.64 5.54 23.02
C TYR A 88 13.00 6.18 21.79
N GLY A 89 12.41 7.37 21.92
CA GLY A 89 11.74 8.09 20.86
C GLY A 89 12.39 9.41 20.47
N ILE A 90 11.57 10.34 19.97
CA ILE A 90 12.02 11.65 19.47
C ILE A 90 11.91 12.78 20.51
N GLY A 91 11.70 12.48 21.79
CA GLY A 91 11.51 13.49 22.85
C GLY A 91 12.70 14.41 23.12
N LYS A 92 13.86 14.13 22.53
CA LYS A 92 15.04 15.02 22.54
C LYS A 92 15.27 15.75 21.21
N TYR A 93 14.45 15.46 20.18
CA TYR A 93 14.57 16.13 18.90
C TYR A 93 14.13 17.59 19.02
N THR A 94 14.84 18.44 18.33
CA THR A 94 14.34 19.76 17.94
C THR A 94 13.54 19.65 16.63
N GLU A 95 12.74 20.65 16.31
CA GLU A 95 12.07 20.74 15.02
C GLU A 95 13.06 20.62 13.85
N LYS A 96 14.25 21.21 13.98
CA LYS A 96 15.33 21.09 13.00
C LYS A 96 15.81 19.65 12.82
N ASP A 97 15.82 18.85 13.88
CA ASP A 97 16.21 17.44 13.82
C ASP A 97 15.15 16.62 13.06
N LEU A 98 13.86 16.87 13.33
CA LEU A 98 12.78 16.25 12.55
C LEU A 98 12.85 16.68 11.08
N LYS A 99 13.06 17.96 10.80
CA LYS A 99 13.25 18.47 9.43
C LYS A 99 14.42 17.79 8.71
N ASN A 100 15.55 17.59 9.39
CA ASN A 100 16.68 16.88 8.80
C ASN A 100 16.38 15.39 8.57
N ALA A 101 15.63 14.75 9.47
CA ALA A 101 15.20 13.37 9.30
C ALA A 101 14.29 13.21 8.08
N LEU A 102 13.26 14.04 7.94
CA LEU A 102 12.28 14.00 6.87
C LEU A 102 12.85 14.45 5.52
N LYS A 103 13.64 15.53 5.49
CA LYS A 103 14.10 16.09 4.20
C LYS A 103 15.44 15.54 3.72
N LYS A 104 16.26 14.97 4.61
CA LYS A 104 17.66 14.59 4.30
C LYS A 104 18.01 13.16 4.76
N GLY A 105 17.06 12.43 5.34
CA GLY A 105 17.33 11.11 5.91
C GLY A 105 18.40 11.15 6.99
N ARG A 106 18.46 12.22 7.81
CA ARG A 106 19.51 12.41 8.81
C ARG A 106 18.92 12.62 10.20
N ALA A 107 19.00 11.60 11.03
CA ALA A 107 18.78 11.70 12.47
C ALA A 107 19.98 12.36 13.19
N PRO A 108 19.85 12.81 14.45
CA PRO A 108 20.95 13.46 15.17
C PRO A 108 22.26 12.65 15.20
N ASN A 109 22.17 11.33 15.28
CA ASN A 109 23.32 10.45 15.50
C ASN A 109 23.65 9.51 14.33
N HIS A 110 22.78 9.43 13.29
CA HIS A 110 22.96 8.48 12.18
C HIS A 110 22.19 8.89 10.94
N MET A 111 22.54 8.29 9.80
CA MET A 111 21.74 8.35 8.57
C MET A 111 20.60 7.35 8.66
N ILE A 112 19.44 7.72 8.12
CA ILE A 112 18.24 6.91 8.02
C ILE A 112 18.30 6.13 6.70
N TYR A 113 17.82 4.89 6.70
CA TYR A 113 17.63 4.13 5.46
C TYR A 113 16.40 4.62 4.70
N PRO A 114 16.38 4.57 3.36
CA PRO A 114 15.27 5.05 2.54
C PRO A 114 14.03 4.14 2.57
N ALA A 115 13.99 3.12 3.45
CA ALA A 115 12.77 2.44 3.85
C ALA A 115 11.77 3.43 4.50
N MET A 116 12.27 4.42 5.28
CA MET A 116 11.52 5.64 5.56
C MET A 116 11.56 6.52 4.30
N PRO A 117 10.44 6.89 3.69
CA PRO A 117 10.40 7.52 2.36
C PRO A 117 10.82 9.00 2.37
N TYR A 118 11.94 9.33 3.06
CA TYR A 118 12.45 10.70 3.12
C TYR A 118 12.82 11.29 1.74
N PRO A 119 13.12 10.51 0.69
CA PRO A 119 13.25 11.09 -0.65
C PRO A 119 11.98 11.80 -1.11
N SER A 120 10.81 11.25 -0.80
CA SER A 120 9.52 11.90 -1.06
C SER A 120 9.28 13.06 -0.08
N TYR A 121 9.49 12.84 1.21
CA TYR A 121 9.32 13.89 2.23
C TYR A 121 10.28 15.08 2.07
N SER A 122 11.32 14.98 1.23
CA SER A 122 12.25 16.07 0.95
C SER A 122 11.56 17.36 0.46
N GLY A 123 10.39 17.21 -0.20
CA GLY A 123 9.56 18.32 -0.69
C GLY A 123 8.53 18.86 0.32
N MET A 124 8.42 18.27 1.53
CA MET A 124 7.48 18.81 2.54
C MET A 124 7.77 20.28 2.86
N THR A 125 6.70 21.06 3.07
CA THR A 125 6.85 22.46 3.49
C THR A 125 7.35 22.54 4.93
N ASP A 126 8.00 23.64 5.28
CA ASP A 126 8.49 23.85 6.64
C ASP A 126 7.32 24.01 7.62
N GLU A 127 6.22 24.62 7.18
CA GLU A 127 4.99 24.79 7.95
C GLU A 127 4.35 23.45 8.30
N ASP A 128 4.33 22.48 7.36
CA ASP A 128 3.80 21.13 7.60
C ASP A 128 4.70 20.33 8.54
N ILE A 129 6.03 20.52 8.44
CA ILE A 129 6.97 19.88 9.37
C ILE A 129 6.82 20.44 10.79
N SER A 130 6.65 21.78 10.93
CA SER A 130 6.40 22.42 12.22
C SER A 130 5.10 21.91 12.85
N ALA A 131 4.04 21.80 12.06
CA ALA A 131 2.75 21.27 12.52
C ALA A 131 2.88 19.78 12.93
N LEU A 132 3.53 18.97 12.11
CA LEU A 132 3.77 17.55 12.42
C LEU A 132 4.60 17.41 13.72
N PHE A 133 5.65 18.21 13.89
CA PHE A 133 6.46 18.20 15.12
C PHE A 133 5.62 18.54 16.34
N ALA A 134 4.79 19.59 16.26
CA ALA A 134 3.91 19.98 17.35
C ALA A 134 2.93 18.85 17.74
N TYR A 135 2.36 18.18 16.74
CA TYR A 135 1.47 17.03 16.95
C TYR A 135 2.18 15.85 17.62
N LEU A 136 3.36 15.43 17.09
CA LEU A 136 4.11 14.30 17.63
C LEU A 136 4.53 14.51 19.09
N GLN A 137 4.69 15.76 19.55
CA GLN A 137 4.96 16.06 20.96
C GLN A 137 3.73 15.91 21.86
N THR A 138 2.52 15.73 21.32
CA THR A 138 1.29 15.52 22.10
C THR A 138 0.96 14.04 22.31
N ILE A 139 1.61 13.16 21.58
CA ILE A 139 1.38 11.71 21.67
C ILE A 139 1.91 11.20 23.02
N PRO A 140 1.25 10.21 23.65
CA PRO A 140 1.77 9.58 24.87
C PRO A 140 3.17 9.02 24.65
N ALA A 141 4.13 9.35 25.53
CA ALA A 141 5.49 8.83 25.45
C ALA A 141 5.51 7.33 25.79
N TYR A 142 6.20 6.54 24.97
CA TYR A 142 6.42 5.12 25.22
C TYR A 142 7.88 4.88 25.60
N ASP A 143 8.13 4.58 26.89
CA ASP A 143 9.48 4.53 27.48
C ASP A 143 10.00 3.09 27.69
N GLU A 144 9.47 2.11 26.95
CA GLU A 144 9.99 0.73 26.97
C GLU A 144 11.07 0.54 25.90
N ALA A 145 12.05 -0.31 26.19
CA ALA A 145 13.12 -0.63 25.27
C ALA A 145 12.56 -1.46 24.09
N PRO A 146 12.95 -1.13 22.83
CA PRO A 146 12.55 -1.95 21.68
C PRO A 146 13.20 -3.33 21.77
N ASP A 147 12.42 -4.36 21.47
CA ASP A 147 12.87 -5.76 21.37
C ASP A 147 13.31 -6.13 19.94
N TYR A 148 13.31 -5.18 19.02
CA TYR A 148 13.69 -5.31 17.62
C TYR A 148 14.94 -4.49 17.30
N LYS A 149 15.67 -4.91 16.26
CA LYS A 149 16.85 -4.19 15.79
C LYS A 149 17.10 -4.44 14.31
N THR A 150 17.21 -3.36 13.53
CA THR A 150 17.71 -3.44 12.16
C THR A 150 19.16 -3.93 12.14
N SER A 151 19.41 -5.05 11.46
CA SER A 151 20.72 -5.64 11.29
C SER A 151 20.93 -6.06 9.83
N LEU A 152 21.57 -5.19 9.04
CA LEU A 152 21.83 -5.44 7.64
C LEU A 152 23.24 -6.05 7.44
N PRO A 153 23.43 -6.89 6.40
CA PRO A 153 24.74 -7.44 6.07
C PRO A 153 25.70 -6.37 5.54
N PHE A 154 27.00 -6.68 5.55
CA PHE A 154 28.01 -5.85 4.90
C PHE A 154 27.78 -5.77 3.37
N PRO A 155 27.89 -4.58 2.76
CA PRO A 155 28.30 -3.27 3.31
C PRO A 155 27.12 -2.39 3.80
N PHE A 156 25.88 -2.86 3.76
CA PHE A 156 24.66 -2.08 4.04
C PHE A 156 24.50 -1.69 5.51
N ASN A 157 25.23 -2.34 6.43
CA ASN A 157 25.31 -1.95 7.83
C ASN A 157 26.05 -0.62 8.06
N PHE A 158 26.78 -0.10 7.07
CA PHE A 158 27.45 1.21 7.15
C PHE A 158 26.51 2.34 6.72
N ARG A 159 25.76 2.88 7.68
CA ARG A 159 24.77 3.95 7.43
C ARG A 159 25.35 5.20 6.76
N PHE A 160 26.65 5.49 6.88
CA PHE A 160 27.28 6.62 6.20
C PHE A 160 27.24 6.52 4.67
N LEU A 161 27.07 5.32 4.11
CA LEU A 161 26.92 5.12 2.66
C LEU A 161 25.67 5.83 2.12
N MET A 162 24.69 6.09 2.99
CA MET A 162 23.49 6.85 2.63
C MET A 162 23.80 8.30 2.22
N LEU A 163 24.96 8.86 2.61
CA LEU A 163 25.39 10.17 2.13
C LEU A 163 25.59 10.17 0.59
N GLY A 164 26.27 9.16 0.08
CA GLY A 164 26.49 9.00 -1.37
C GLY A 164 25.19 8.63 -2.08
N TRP A 165 24.40 7.74 -1.51
CA TRP A 165 23.11 7.35 -2.05
C TRP A 165 22.15 8.55 -2.17
N ASN A 166 22.09 9.42 -1.17
CA ASN A 166 21.26 10.61 -1.16
C ASN A 166 21.60 11.59 -2.28
N VAL A 167 22.90 11.75 -2.59
CA VAL A 167 23.34 12.62 -3.70
C VAL A 167 22.77 12.15 -5.05
N LEU A 168 22.59 10.83 -5.21
CA LEU A 168 22.12 10.23 -6.45
C LEU A 168 20.58 10.16 -6.53
N ASN A 169 19.91 9.97 -5.39
CA ASN A 169 18.52 9.49 -5.37
C ASN A 169 17.53 10.41 -4.62
N VAL A 170 17.99 11.36 -3.81
CA VAL A 170 17.08 12.35 -3.23
C VAL A 170 16.87 13.45 -4.26
N PRO A 171 15.64 13.64 -4.77
CA PRO A 171 15.38 14.63 -5.81
C PRO A 171 15.64 16.05 -5.30
N SER A 172 16.15 16.92 -6.18
CA SER A 172 15.93 18.34 -6.03
C SER A 172 14.43 18.58 -6.25
N THR A 173 13.81 19.39 -5.41
CA THR A 173 12.40 19.76 -5.53
C THR A 173 12.20 20.59 -6.81
N GLU A 174 11.88 19.90 -7.90
CA GLU A 174 11.46 20.52 -9.15
C GLU A 174 9.95 20.35 -9.25
N ASN A 175 9.20 21.43 -9.13
CA ASN A 175 7.77 21.43 -9.40
C ASN A 175 7.55 21.39 -10.92
N ARG A 176 6.55 20.69 -11.38
CA ARG A 176 6.16 20.69 -12.79
C ARG A 176 5.58 22.06 -13.15
N GLU A 177 6.04 22.64 -14.23
CA GLU A 177 5.47 23.88 -14.75
C GLU A 177 4.11 23.61 -15.43
N GLY A 178 3.20 24.57 -15.37
CA GLY A 178 1.94 24.55 -16.11
C GLY A 178 0.79 23.82 -15.41
N LEU A 179 0.94 23.42 -14.16
CA LEU A 179 -0.14 22.87 -13.36
C LEU A 179 -1.10 23.96 -12.87
N SER A 180 -2.39 23.62 -12.72
CA SER A 180 -3.33 24.46 -11.97
C SER A 180 -3.06 24.39 -10.47
N ALA A 181 -3.56 25.34 -9.68
CA ALA A 181 -3.38 25.33 -8.22
C ALA A 181 -3.90 24.03 -7.55
N THR A 182 -4.99 23.45 -8.08
CA THR A 182 -5.50 22.16 -7.64
C THR A 182 -4.53 21.03 -7.94
N GLN A 183 -3.94 21.04 -9.15
CA GLN A 183 -2.95 20.02 -9.55
C GLN A 183 -1.62 20.18 -8.80
N GLU A 184 -1.18 21.41 -8.51
CA GLU A 184 0.00 21.65 -7.65
C GLU A 184 -0.22 21.11 -6.24
N ARG A 185 -1.44 21.27 -5.68
CA ARG A 185 -1.80 20.64 -4.40
C ARG A 185 -1.79 19.10 -4.52
N GLY A 186 -2.32 18.56 -5.61
CA GLY A 186 -2.30 17.13 -5.91
C GLY A 186 -0.87 16.60 -6.06
N GLU A 187 0.00 17.33 -6.77
CA GLU A 187 1.42 17.02 -6.90
C GLU A 187 2.09 16.92 -5.53
N TYR A 188 1.86 17.89 -4.66
CA TYR A 188 2.40 17.91 -3.31
C TYR A 188 1.92 16.68 -2.49
N LEU A 189 0.64 16.34 -2.59
CA LEU A 189 0.08 15.17 -1.90
C LEU A 189 0.65 13.86 -2.45
N VAL A 190 0.68 13.68 -3.76
CA VAL A 190 1.14 12.44 -4.41
C VAL A 190 2.65 12.24 -4.25
N ASN A 191 3.46 13.30 -4.44
CA ASN A 191 4.92 13.18 -4.47
C ASN A 191 5.53 13.26 -3.08
N ASN A 192 4.96 14.05 -2.19
CA ASN A 192 5.58 14.35 -0.91
C ASN A 192 4.85 13.68 0.26
N LEU A 193 3.61 14.03 0.57
CA LEU A 193 2.94 13.47 1.73
C LEU A 193 2.56 11.99 1.52
N GLY A 194 1.70 11.71 0.56
CA GLY A 194 1.22 10.35 0.26
C GLY A 194 2.27 9.46 -0.41
N HIS A 195 3.41 10.01 -0.84
CA HIS A 195 4.56 9.29 -1.42
C HIS A 195 4.19 8.11 -2.33
N CYS A 196 3.14 8.27 -3.14
CA CYS A 196 2.56 7.21 -3.99
C CYS A 196 3.62 6.54 -4.89
N GLY A 197 4.60 7.32 -5.37
CA GLY A 197 5.73 6.81 -6.13
C GLY A 197 6.60 5.80 -5.39
N THR A 198 6.53 5.73 -4.04
CA THR A 198 7.28 4.73 -3.27
C THR A 198 6.85 3.32 -3.61
N CYS A 199 5.57 3.11 -3.88
CA CYS A 199 5.01 1.83 -4.29
C CYS A 199 4.79 1.74 -5.80
N HIS A 200 4.33 2.82 -6.43
CA HIS A 200 3.88 2.81 -7.83
C HIS A 200 4.95 3.21 -8.86
N THR A 201 6.21 3.39 -8.46
CA THR A 201 7.32 3.70 -9.38
C THR A 201 8.41 2.62 -9.28
N PRO A 202 8.85 2.01 -10.39
CA PRO A 202 9.91 1.01 -10.37
C PRO A 202 11.21 1.57 -9.80
N ARG A 203 12.10 0.68 -9.37
CA ARG A 203 13.42 1.05 -8.86
C ARG A 203 14.47 0.97 -9.96
N ASN A 204 15.34 1.99 -10.00
CA ASN A 204 16.53 1.95 -10.84
C ASN A 204 17.64 1.07 -10.22
N SER A 205 18.77 0.91 -10.91
CA SER A 205 19.90 0.08 -10.48
C SER A 205 20.51 0.47 -9.13
N THR A 206 20.27 1.68 -8.64
CA THR A 206 20.72 2.16 -7.33
C THR A 206 19.62 2.13 -6.28
N MET A 207 18.48 1.50 -6.55
CA MET A 207 17.29 1.45 -5.69
C MET A 207 16.61 2.81 -5.46
N GLY A 208 16.93 3.82 -6.26
CA GLY A 208 16.16 5.05 -6.37
C GLY A 208 14.94 4.88 -7.29
N PHE A 209 14.15 5.93 -7.47
CA PHE A 209 13.04 5.91 -8.42
C PHE A 209 13.52 5.88 -9.87
N ASP A 210 12.90 5.04 -10.68
CA ASP A 210 13.01 5.13 -12.14
C ASP A 210 12.09 6.27 -12.62
N LYS A 211 12.71 7.39 -12.97
CA LYS A 211 11.98 8.62 -13.36
C LYS A 211 11.27 8.49 -14.71
N ASP A 212 11.76 7.61 -15.58
CA ASP A 212 11.20 7.42 -16.92
C ASP A 212 9.88 6.62 -16.83
N ASN A 213 9.74 5.79 -15.78
CA ASN A 213 8.56 4.99 -15.48
C ASN A 213 7.83 5.47 -14.21
N TYR A 214 7.81 6.78 -13.99
CA TYR A 214 7.17 7.39 -12.83
C TYR A 214 5.68 7.04 -12.74
N LEU A 215 5.24 6.45 -11.61
CA LEU A 215 3.88 5.96 -11.33
C LEU A 215 3.39 4.85 -12.28
N ALA A 216 4.28 4.20 -13.02
CA ALA A 216 3.92 3.18 -14.02
C ALA A 216 3.74 1.76 -13.43
N GLY A 217 3.71 1.64 -12.10
CA GLY A 217 3.62 0.37 -11.39
C GLY A 217 4.99 -0.20 -11.02
N ALA A 218 5.03 -1.02 -9.97
CA ALA A 218 6.26 -1.65 -9.51
C ALA A 218 6.00 -2.90 -8.65
N GLU A 219 6.99 -3.77 -8.59
CA GLU A 219 7.01 -4.90 -7.65
C GLU A 219 7.32 -4.42 -6.22
N LEU A 220 6.63 -5.00 -5.25
CA LEU A 220 6.74 -4.72 -3.82
C LEU A 220 6.79 -6.04 -3.05
N GLY A 221 7.97 -6.66 -2.97
CA GLY A 221 8.07 -8.00 -2.46
C GLY A 221 7.17 -8.96 -3.27
N ASN A 222 6.24 -9.59 -2.60
CA ASN A 222 5.27 -10.48 -3.25
C ASN A 222 4.08 -9.74 -3.89
N TRP A 223 3.95 -8.42 -3.70
CA TRP A 223 2.87 -7.61 -4.25
C TRP A 223 3.31 -6.85 -5.50
N TYR A 224 2.33 -6.53 -6.33
CA TYR A 224 2.51 -5.64 -7.47
C TYR A 224 1.61 -4.41 -7.31
N ALA A 225 2.22 -3.23 -7.22
CA ALA A 225 1.50 -1.96 -7.25
C ALA A 225 1.23 -1.58 -8.71
N PRO A 226 -0.03 -1.46 -9.13
CA PRO A 226 -0.36 -1.24 -10.53
C PRO A 226 0.05 0.14 -11.04
N ASN A 227 0.08 0.30 -12.35
CA ASN A 227 0.23 1.57 -13.04
C ASN A 227 -0.94 2.51 -12.69
N ILE A 228 -0.63 3.68 -12.13
CA ILE A 228 -1.61 4.73 -11.78
C ILE A 228 -1.45 5.99 -12.64
N THR A 229 -0.75 5.89 -13.78
CA THR A 229 -0.76 6.94 -14.81
C THR A 229 -2.07 6.91 -15.61
N PRO A 230 -2.44 7.99 -16.33
CA PRO A 230 -3.66 8.03 -17.12
C PRO A 230 -3.56 7.27 -18.45
N ASP A 231 -2.80 6.16 -18.50
CA ASP A 231 -2.81 5.24 -19.62
C ASP A 231 -4.12 4.44 -19.66
N GLU A 232 -4.75 4.35 -20.83
CA GLU A 232 -6.07 3.72 -21.00
C GLU A 232 -6.01 2.19 -20.91
N SER A 233 -4.86 1.58 -21.19
CA SER A 233 -4.73 0.13 -21.31
C SER A 233 -4.07 -0.53 -20.12
N SER A 234 -3.12 0.15 -19.49
CA SER A 234 -2.33 -0.39 -18.38
C SER A 234 -2.46 0.41 -17.09
N GLY A 235 -3.09 1.58 -17.14
CA GLY A 235 -3.23 2.50 -16.01
C GLY A 235 -4.69 2.80 -15.64
N ILE A 236 -4.87 3.99 -15.08
CA ILE A 236 -6.20 4.49 -14.64
C ILE A 236 -6.82 5.47 -15.64
N GLY A 237 -6.44 5.41 -16.93
CA GLY A 237 -6.95 6.32 -17.97
C GLY A 237 -8.46 6.30 -18.09
N SER A 238 -9.08 5.12 -18.00
CA SER A 238 -10.53 4.93 -18.06
C SER A 238 -11.30 5.33 -16.79
N TRP A 239 -10.58 5.67 -15.69
CA TRP A 239 -11.22 6.12 -14.44
C TRP A 239 -11.52 7.61 -14.51
N SER A 240 -12.70 8.02 -14.03
CA SER A 240 -13.00 9.43 -13.78
C SER A 240 -12.25 9.92 -12.53
N GLU A 241 -12.12 11.23 -12.37
CA GLU A 241 -11.59 11.81 -11.12
C GLU A 241 -12.44 11.37 -9.92
N GLN A 242 -13.76 11.26 -10.07
CA GLN A 242 -14.66 10.79 -9.02
C GLN A 242 -14.43 9.31 -8.67
N ASP A 243 -14.11 8.46 -9.65
CA ASP A 243 -13.74 7.05 -9.40
C ASP A 243 -12.47 6.98 -8.52
N ILE A 244 -11.46 7.81 -8.83
CA ILE A 244 -10.22 7.88 -8.06
C ILE A 244 -10.50 8.35 -6.62
N VAL A 245 -11.31 9.41 -6.45
CA VAL A 245 -11.73 9.90 -5.13
C VAL A 245 -12.46 8.82 -4.34
N THR A 246 -13.41 8.13 -4.97
CA THR A 246 -14.17 7.06 -4.34
C THR A 246 -13.25 5.93 -3.88
N TYR A 247 -12.35 5.48 -4.77
CA TYR A 247 -11.40 4.42 -4.43
C TYR A 247 -10.45 4.81 -3.28
N LEU A 248 -9.88 6.01 -3.30
CA LEU A 248 -9.01 6.50 -2.23
C LEU A 248 -9.75 6.70 -0.90
N ARG A 249 -11.06 7.03 -0.94
CA ARG A 249 -11.89 7.19 0.24
C ARG A 249 -12.31 5.88 0.88
N THR A 250 -12.67 4.89 0.05
CA THR A 250 -13.35 3.69 0.49
C THR A 250 -12.55 2.40 0.32
N GLY A 251 -11.49 2.43 -0.49
CA GLY A 251 -10.78 1.24 -0.96
C GLY A 251 -11.54 0.44 -2.01
N GLN A 252 -12.67 0.96 -2.50
CA GLN A 252 -13.59 0.21 -3.33
C GLN A 252 -14.06 1.03 -4.52
N LEU A 253 -14.10 0.39 -5.67
CA LEU A 253 -14.74 0.89 -6.87
C LEU A 253 -15.44 -0.29 -7.55
N ASP A 254 -16.78 -0.28 -7.49
CA ASP A 254 -17.61 -1.40 -7.93
C ASP A 254 -17.24 -1.88 -9.33
N GLN A 255 -17.08 -3.20 -9.48
CA GLN A 255 -16.71 -3.89 -10.72
C GLN A 255 -15.41 -3.40 -11.37
N ARG A 256 -14.55 -2.68 -10.64
CA ARG A 256 -13.24 -2.19 -11.13
C ARG A 256 -12.09 -2.49 -10.21
N ALA A 257 -12.14 -2.10 -8.94
CA ALA A 257 -11.02 -2.25 -8.04
C ALA A 257 -11.44 -2.42 -6.58
N TYR A 258 -10.66 -3.22 -5.87
CA TYR A 258 -10.66 -3.33 -4.41
C TYR A 258 -9.23 -3.18 -3.92
N ALA A 259 -9.03 -2.38 -2.88
CA ALA A 259 -7.75 -2.24 -2.24
C ALA A 259 -7.45 -3.53 -1.46
N GLY A 260 -6.32 -4.16 -1.77
CA GLY A 260 -5.81 -5.34 -1.09
C GLY A 260 -4.36 -5.14 -0.67
N GLY A 261 -3.87 -5.95 0.28
CA GLY A 261 -2.50 -5.87 0.77
C GLY A 261 -2.11 -4.46 1.21
N PRO A 262 -0.91 -3.99 0.84
CA PRO A 262 -0.41 -2.68 1.28
C PRO A 262 -1.31 -1.50 0.91
N MET A 263 -2.08 -1.58 -0.21
CA MET A 263 -2.97 -0.47 -0.58
C MET A 263 -4.19 -0.38 0.35
N ALA A 264 -4.66 -1.48 0.92
CA ALA A 264 -5.73 -1.47 1.93
C ALA A 264 -5.28 -0.72 3.20
N GLU A 265 -4.02 -0.91 3.63
CA GLU A 265 -3.42 -0.19 4.75
C GLU A 265 -3.31 1.32 4.46
N VAL A 266 -2.87 1.71 3.25
CA VAL A 266 -2.85 3.13 2.83
C VAL A 266 -4.23 3.75 2.92
N VAL A 267 -5.28 3.05 2.49
CA VAL A 267 -6.65 3.54 2.63
C VAL A 267 -7.05 3.61 4.10
N ALA A 268 -6.81 2.56 4.87
CA ALA A 268 -7.22 2.47 6.28
C ALA A 268 -6.54 3.51 7.16
N HIS A 269 -5.25 3.79 6.96
CA HIS A 269 -4.47 4.68 7.83
C HIS A 269 -4.33 6.11 7.30
N SER A 270 -4.48 6.33 6.00
CA SER A 270 -4.20 7.63 5.36
C SER A 270 -5.37 8.16 4.54
N THR A 271 -5.59 7.66 3.31
CA THR A 271 -6.39 8.37 2.31
C THR A 271 -7.85 8.54 2.69
N ARG A 272 -8.45 7.62 3.44
CA ARG A 272 -9.83 7.75 3.93
C ARG A 272 -10.07 8.96 4.83
N TYR A 273 -9.03 9.50 5.47
CA TYR A 273 -9.10 10.64 6.38
C TYR A 273 -8.84 11.97 5.68
N LEU A 274 -8.42 11.96 4.40
CA LEU A 274 -8.16 13.18 3.66
C LEU A 274 -9.45 13.92 3.35
N LYS A 275 -9.34 15.24 3.26
CA LYS A 275 -10.46 16.11 2.85
C LYS A 275 -10.82 15.83 1.39
N ASP A 276 -12.09 16.07 1.03
CA ASP A 276 -12.56 15.86 -0.35
C ASP A 276 -11.80 16.72 -1.34
N GLU A 277 -11.42 17.95 -0.95
CA GLU A 277 -10.61 18.83 -1.80
C GLU A 277 -9.22 18.24 -2.08
N ASP A 278 -8.60 17.58 -1.09
CA ASP A 278 -7.29 16.97 -1.23
C ASP A 278 -7.37 15.67 -2.06
N LEU A 279 -8.40 14.85 -1.88
CA LEU A 279 -8.64 13.69 -2.73
C LEU A 279 -8.92 14.11 -4.19
N GLY A 280 -9.71 15.17 -4.40
CA GLY A 280 -9.94 15.75 -5.72
C GLY A 280 -8.65 16.28 -6.35
N ALA A 281 -7.78 16.90 -5.54
CA ALA A 281 -6.48 17.37 -6.00
C ALA A 281 -5.56 16.22 -6.44
N ILE A 282 -5.51 15.13 -5.66
CA ILE A 282 -4.79 13.90 -6.03
C ILE A 282 -5.32 13.37 -7.36
N ALA A 283 -6.64 13.22 -7.50
CA ALA A 283 -7.26 12.72 -8.71
C ALA A 283 -6.94 13.58 -9.93
N SER A 284 -7.07 14.91 -9.80
CA SER A 284 -6.76 15.87 -10.86
C SER A 284 -5.29 15.82 -11.28
N TYR A 285 -4.36 15.66 -10.33
CA TYR A 285 -2.93 15.49 -10.64
C TYR A 285 -2.63 14.18 -11.35
N LEU A 286 -3.17 13.05 -10.86
CA LEU A 286 -2.98 11.74 -11.48
C LEU A 286 -3.52 11.69 -12.91
N LYS A 287 -4.56 12.46 -13.23
CA LYS A 287 -5.07 12.61 -14.60
C LYS A 287 -4.22 13.54 -15.47
N ALA A 288 -3.35 14.36 -14.87
CA ALA A 288 -2.50 15.33 -15.57
C ALA A 288 -1.04 14.81 -15.77
N VAL A 289 -0.59 13.76 -15.05
CA VAL A 289 0.75 13.20 -15.27
C VAL A 289 0.84 12.58 -16.66
N PRO A 290 2.05 12.50 -17.27
CA PRO A 290 2.23 11.78 -18.52
C PRO A 290 1.76 10.33 -18.42
N ALA A 291 0.99 9.88 -19.40
CA ALA A 291 0.62 8.48 -19.51
C ALA A 291 1.85 7.63 -19.85
N VAL A 292 2.06 6.56 -19.11
CA VAL A 292 3.12 5.58 -19.36
C VAL A 292 2.45 4.24 -19.64
N GLN A 293 2.58 3.75 -20.88
CA GLN A 293 2.08 2.42 -21.22
C GLN A 293 3.08 1.35 -20.78
N THR A 294 2.58 0.34 -20.08
CA THR A 294 3.36 -0.83 -19.63
C THR A 294 2.90 -2.10 -20.35
N GLU A 295 3.67 -3.18 -20.20
CA GLU A 295 3.30 -4.50 -20.74
C GLU A 295 2.14 -5.13 -19.98
N ASP A 296 2.02 -4.83 -18.67
CA ASP A 296 0.91 -5.29 -17.83
C ASP A 296 -0.37 -4.52 -18.16
N LYS A 297 -1.22 -5.15 -18.97
CA LYS A 297 -2.49 -4.57 -19.44
C LYS A 297 -3.67 -5.11 -18.64
N VAL A 298 -4.58 -4.22 -18.32
CA VAL A 298 -5.88 -4.59 -17.78
C VAL A 298 -6.84 -4.81 -18.94
N ARG A 299 -7.21 -6.06 -19.19
CA ARG A 299 -8.11 -6.42 -20.29
C ARG A 299 -9.47 -5.74 -20.13
N PRO A 300 -10.07 -5.24 -21.21
CA PRO A 300 -11.43 -4.67 -21.14
C PRO A 300 -12.45 -5.74 -20.73
N VAL A 301 -13.51 -5.29 -20.07
CA VAL A 301 -14.63 -6.17 -19.67
C VAL A 301 -15.46 -6.52 -20.90
N ASP A 302 -15.66 -7.80 -21.14
CA ASP A 302 -16.69 -8.30 -22.06
C ASP A 302 -17.96 -8.64 -21.26
N ALA A 303 -18.88 -7.68 -21.19
CA ALA A 303 -20.11 -7.82 -20.41
C ALA A 303 -20.97 -9.04 -20.85
N SER A 304 -20.82 -9.52 -22.09
CA SER A 304 -21.56 -10.69 -22.56
C SER A 304 -21.09 -12.02 -21.94
N ARG A 305 -19.89 -12.02 -21.34
CA ARG A 305 -19.30 -13.19 -20.67
C ARG A 305 -19.45 -13.16 -19.16
N LEU A 306 -19.83 -12.02 -18.58
CA LEU A 306 -20.02 -11.92 -17.14
C LEU A 306 -21.30 -12.64 -16.70
N PRO A 307 -21.30 -13.23 -15.50
CA PRO A 307 -22.52 -13.77 -14.91
C PRO A 307 -23.55 -12.64 -14.70
N SER A 308 -24.82 -12.97 -14.78
CA SER A 308 -25.88 -12.02 -14.44
C SER A 308 -25.94 -11.81 -12.92
N PRO A 309 -26.19 -10.58 -12.45
CA PRO A 309 -26.54 -10.35 -11.05
C PRO A 309 -27.77 -11.19 -10.67
N ILE A 310 -27.78 -11.71 -9.44
CA ILE A 310 -28.97 -12.40 -8.93
C ILE A 310 -30.05 -11.33 -8.66
N ASN A 311 -31.16 -11.40 -9.36
CA ASN A 311 -32.33 -10.55 -9.08
C ASN A 311 -33.01 -11.04 -7.79
N GLU A 312 -33.57 -10.13 -6.98
CA GLU A 312 -34.27 -10.42 -5.72
C GLU A 312 -35.46 -11.41 -5.84
N SER A 313 -35.91 -11.71 -7.06
CA SER A 313 -36.95 -12.73 -7.30
C SER A 313 -36.46 -14.17 -7.11
N ILE A 314 -35.18 -14.40 -6.88
CA ILE A 314 -34.55 -15.73 -6.70
C ILE A 314 -34.37 -16.07 -5.21
N THR A 315 -35.16 -15.49 -4.30
CA THR A 315 -35.19 -15.92 -2.89
C THR A 315 -35.59 -17.39 -2.69
N HIS A 316 -36.15 -18.02 -3.68
CA HIS A 316 -36.42 -19.47 -3.70
C HIS A 316 -35.15 -20.30 -3.98
N ASP A 317 -34.09 -19.69 -4.53
CA ASP A 317 -32.86 -20.38 -4.88
C ASP A 317 -31.81 -20.39 -3.74
N LEU A 318 -32.01 -19.67 -2.63
CA LEU A 318 -31.07 -19.72 -1.50
C LEU A 318 -30.97 -21.11 -0.86
N LEU A 319 -32.09 -21.87 -0.81
CA LEU A 319 -32.09 -23.25 -0.33
C LEU A 319 -31.39 -24.19 -1.34
N ALA A 320 -31.57 -23.94 -2.64
CA ALA A 320 -30.85 -24.66 -3.69
C ALA A 320 -29.35 -24.31 -3.69
N GLN A 321 -29.00 -23.08 -3.27
CA GLN A 321 -27.62 -22.64 -3.13
C GLN A 321 -26.89 -23.39 -2.00
N ASP A 322 -27.52 -23.58 -0.84
CA ASP A 322 -26.93 -24.35 0.27
C ASP A 322 -26.67 -25.82 -0.11
N ASP A 323 -27.59 -26.44 -0.83
CA ASP A 323 -27.40 -27.80 -1.35
C ASP A 323 -26.26 -27.85 -2.36
N TYR A 324 -26.15 -26.85 -3.23
CA TYR A 324 -25.12 -26.74 -4.26
C TYR A 324 -23.71 -26.56 -3.65
N LEU A 325 -23.57 -25.68 -2.65
CA LEU A 325 -22.33 -25.48 -1.92
C LEU A 325 -21.95 -26.73 -1.11
N THR A 326 -22.92 -27.41 -0.51
CA THR A 326 -22.69 -28.66 0.24
C THR A 326 -22.20 -29.77 -0.68
N GLN A 327 -22.80 -29.89 -1.87
CA GLN A 327 -22.36 -30.84 -2.89
C GLN A 327 -20.94 -30.55 -3.37
N ALA A 328 -20.60 -29.29 -3.65
CA ALA A 328 -19.27 -28.88 -4.06
C ALA A 328 -18.22 -29.21 -2.98
N LYS A 329 -18.51 -28.97 -1.71
CA LYS A 329 -17.65 -29.36 -0.59
C LYS A 329 -17.43 -30.87 -0.51
N ALA A 330 -18.47 -31.66 -0.69
CA ALA A 330 -18.37 -33.09 -0.72
C ALA A 330 -17.50 -33.59 -1.90
N GLU A 331 -17.64 -32.95 -3.06
CA GLU A 331 -16.86 -33.26 -4.26
C GLU A 331 -15.37 -32.97 -4.07
N VAL A 332 -15.03 -31.81 -3.51
CA VAL A 332 -13.63 -31.42 -3.19
C VAL A 332 -13.05 -32.32 -2.09
N THR A 333 -13.82 -32.63 -1.04
CA THR A 333 -13.40 -33.58 0.00
C THR A 333 -13.18 -34.96 -0.58
N GLY A 334 -13.90 -35.35 -1.64
CA GLY A 334 -13.70 -36.56 -2.41
C GLY A 334 -12.49 -36.57 -3.34
N GLY A 335 -11.70 -35.48 -3.36
CA GLY A 335 -10.47 -35.34 -4.14
C GLY A 335 -10.65 -34.69 -5.52
N SER A 336 -11.77 -34.05 -5.77
CA SER A 336 -11.98 -33.30 -7.02
C SER A 336 -11.11 -32.05 -7.08
N ASN A 337 -10.46 -31.84 -8.22
CA ASN A 337 -9.74 -30.59 -8.57
C ASN A 337 -10.51 -29.76 -9.60
N SER A 338 -11.84 -29.98 -9.72
CA SER A 338 -12.69 -29.16 -10.60
C SER A 338 -12.61 -27.70 -10.21
N PRO A 339 -12.24 -26.77 -11.13
CA PRO A 339 -12.10 -25.34 -10.81
C PRO A 339 -13.38 -24.73 -10.26
N GLU A 340 -14.56 -25.12 -10.81
CA GLU A 340 -15.86 -24.66 -10.33
C GLU A 340 -16.19 -25.19 -8.95
N ALA A 341 -15.96 -26.51 -8.70
CA ALA A 341 -16.23 -27.11 -7.39
C ALA A 341 -15.34 -26.49 -6.30
N LEU A 342 -14.06 -26.23 -6.58
CA LEU A 342 -13.14 -25.55 -5.68
C LEU A 342 -13.63 -24.13 -5.35
N TYR A 343 -14.01 -23.33 -6.35
CA TYR A 343 -14.55 -21.99 -6.11
C TYR A 343 -15.84 -22.04 -5.26
N LEU A 344 -16.75 -22.94 -5.57
CA LEU A 344 -18.00 -23.07 -4.82
C LEU A 344 -17.80 -23.53 -3.38
N ALA A 345 -16.84 -24.43 -3.15
CA ALA A 345 -16.54 -24.95 -1.82
C ALA A 345 -15.87 -23.91 -0.92
N GLU A 346 -14.90 -23.15 -1.46
CA GLU A 346 -14.00 -22.33 -0.64
C GLU A 346 -14.29 -20.83 -0.73
N CYS A 347 -14.84 -20.32 -1.85
CA CYS A 347 -14.93 -18.90 -2.12
C CYS A 347 -16.38 -18.37 -2.15
N ALA A 348 -17.33 -19.17 -2.63
CA ALA A 348 -18.68 -18.71 -2.91
C ALA A 348 -19.49 -18.32 -1.66
N SER A 349 -19.14 -18.85 -0.49
CA SER A 349 -19.79 -18.46 0.78
C SER A 349 -19.68 -16.97 1.09
N CYS A 350 -18.61 -16.32 0.65
CA CYS A 350 -18.36 -14.88 0.81
C CYS A 350 -18.63 -14.12 -0.50
N HIS A 351 -18.07 -14.61 -1.62
CA HIS A 351 -18.11 -13.91 -2.90
C HIS A 351 -19.37 -14.20 -3.75
N GLY A 352 -20.25 -15.11 -3.29
CA GLY A 352 -21.43 -15.54 -4.03
C GLY A 352 -21.10 -16.51 -5.16
N VAL A 353 -22.07 -17.33 -5.57
CA VAL A 353 -21.89 -18.32 -6.66
C VAL A 353 -21.65 -17.65 -8.02
N ASN A 354 -22.06 -16.40 -8.17
CA ASN A 354 -21.89 -15.59 -9.37
C ASN A 354 -20.86 -14.45 -9.25
N GLY A 355 -20.13 -14.39 -8.13
CA GLY A 355 -19.07 -13.41 -7.91
C GLY A 355 -19.54 -11.99 -7.53
N TYR A 356 -20.84 -11.74 -7.32
CA TYR A 356 -21.39 -10.44 -6.93
C TYR A 356 -21.48 -10.23 -5.41
N ALA A 357 -20.89 -11.11 -4.62
CA ALA A 357 -21.00 -11.18 -3.17
C ALA A 357 -22.40 -11.54 -2.65
N GLN A 358 -22.55 -11.64 -1.34
CA GLN A 358 -23.82 -11.89 -0.67
C GLN A 358 -24.62 -10.57 -0.55
N PRO A 359 -25.98 -10.64 -0.48
CA PRO A 359 -26.83 -9.45 -0.43
C PRO A 359 -26.59 -8.51 0.75
N ASP A 360 -25.92 -8.95 1.84
CA ASP A 360 -25.58 -8.13 2.98
C ASP A 360 -24.35 -7.23 2.75
N ALA A 361 -23.77 -7.29 1.54
CA ALA A 361 -22.73 -6.41 0.99
C ALA A 361 -21.47 -6.23 1.85
N ARG A 362 -21.21 -7.12 2.82
CA ARG A 362 -20.00 -7.03 3.65
C ARG A 362 -18.74 -7.53 2.95
N TYR A 363 -18.90 -8.42 1.98
CA TYR A 363 -17.81 -9.02 1.22
C TYR A 363 -17.66 -8.37 -0.15
N ALA A 364 -16.43 -8.37 -0.67
CA ALA A 364 -16.11 -7.79 -1.95
C ALA A 364 -16.75 -8.56 -3.12
N PRO A 365 -17.51 -7.92 -4.02
CA PRO A 365 -17.78 -8.50 -5.33
C PRO A 365 -16.49 -8.62 -6.12
N ILE A 366 -16.33 -9.74 -6.84
CA ILE A 366 -15.11 -9.98 -7.63
C ILE A 366 -15.32 -9.86 -9.13
N VAL A 367 -16.57 -9.68 -9.57
CA VAL A 367 -16.90 -9.54 -10.99
C VAL A 367 -16.29 -8.27 -11.56
N GLY A 368 -15.53 -8.41 -12.64
CA GLY A 368 -14.98 -7.28 -13.40
C GLY A 368 -13.78 -6.56 -12.76
N LEU A 369 -13.24 -7.06 -11.64
CA LEU A 369 -12.09 -6.41 -11.01
C LEU A 369 -10.87 -6.36 -11.93
N SER A 370 -10.12 -5.27 -11.88
CA SER A 370 -8.89 -5.09 -12.66
C SER A 370 -7.83 -6.14 -12.31
N SER A 371 -7.68 -6.52 -11.03
CA SER A 371 -6.73 -7.55 -10.60
C SER A 371 -6.95 -8.91 -11.23
N ILE A 372 -8.19 -9.30 -11.51
CA ILE A 372 -8.50 -10.58 -12.18
C ILE A 372 -8.42 -10.50 -13.70
N ARG A 373 -8.39 -9.27 -14.26
CA ARG A 373 -8.29 -9.00 -15.71
C ARG A 373 -6.90 -8.57 -16.15
N SER A 374 -6.00 -8.31 -15.20
CA SER A 374 -4.62 -7.94 -15.48
C SER A 374 -3.89 -9.07 -16.19
N ASP A 375 -3.00 -8.74 -17.11
CA ASP A 375 -2.08 -9.70 -17.73
C ASP A 375 -1.10 -10.26 -16.68
N ASN A 376 -0.72 -9.45 -15.67
CA ASN A 376 0.00 -9.92 -14.49
C ASN A 376 -0.99 -10.46 -13.43
N PRO A 377 -0.98 -11.77 -13.14
CA PRO A 377 -1.89 -12.40 -12.18
C PRO A 377 -1.43 -12.30 -10.73
N ASP A 378 -0.23 -11.77 -10.45
CA ASP A 378 0.42 -11.89 -9.13
C ASP A 378 -0.41 -11.28 -8.00
N ALA A 379 -1.08 -10.14 -8.25
CA ALA A 379 -1.99 -9.55 -7.26
C ALA A 379 -3.17 -10.48 -6.91
N LEU A 380 -3.75 -11.16 -7.89
CA LEU A 380 -4.81 -12.15 -7.65
C LEU A 380 -4.28 -13.35 -6.87
N ILE A 381 -3.13 -13.89 -7.28
CA ILE A 381 -2.51 -15.04 -6.63
C ILE A 381 -2.21 -14.71 -5.17
N ASN A 382 -1.58 -13.56 -4.89
CA ASN A 382 -1.26 -13.13 -3.53
C ASN A 382 -2.49 -12.99 -2.64
N VAL A 383 -3.58 -12.44 -3.18
CA VAL A 383 -4.85 -12.33 -2.42
C VAL A 383 -5.42 -13.71 -2.10
N ILE A 384 -5.30 -14.70 -2.98
CA ILE A 384 -5.77 -16.07 -2.69
C ILE A 384 -4.82 -16.75 -1.70
N VAL A 385 -3.52 -16.64 -1.89
CA VAL A 385 -2.49 -17.30 -1.05
C VAL A 385 -2.47 -16.73 0.36
N HIS A 386 -2.30 -15.42 0.50
CA HIS A 386 -2.05 -14.76 1.79
C HIS A 386 -3.29 -14.09 2.39
N GLY A 387 -4.38 -14.01 1.62
CA GLY A 387 -5.56 -13.26 2.03
C GLY A 387 -5.44 -11.76 1.81
N ALA A 388 -6.42 -11.02 2.30
CA ALA A 388 -6.44 -9.57 2.22
C ALA A 388 -7.06 -8.96 3.47
N GLU A 389 -6.39 -7.94 4.02
CA GLU A 389 -6.96 -7.09 5.06
C GLU A 389 -8.08 -6.23 4.48
N GLY A 390 -9.10 -5.95 5.29
CA GLY A 390 -10.15 -5.04 4.89
C GLY A 390 -9.69 -3.58 4.94
N ALA A 391 -10.15 -2.76 4.01
CA ALA A 391 -9.84 -1.33 3.99
C ALA A 391 -10.47 -0.54 5.17
N SER A 392 -11.21 -1.19 6.06
CA SER A 392 -11.80 -0.61 7.27
C SER A 392 -12.09 -1.69 8.30
N ASP A 393 -12.25 -1.30 9.57
CA ASP A 393 -12.61 -2.19 10.69
C ASP A 393 -13.92 -2.96 10.49
N THR A 394 -14.78 -2.47 9.60
CA THR A 394 -16.08 -3.10 9.28
C THR A 394 -16.03 -3.99 8.04
N THR A 395 -14.94 -3.96 7.28
CA THR A 395 -14.76 -4.81 6.09
C THR A 395 -14.16 -6.15 6.55
N PRO A 396 -14.83 -7.30 6.28
CA PRO A 396 -14.28 -8.60 6.63
C PRO A 396 -12.93 -8.85 5.95
N LYS A 397 -12.03 -9.50 6.67
CA LYS A 397 -10.76 -9.98 6.10
C LYS A 397 -11.03 -11.20 5.22
N MET A 398 -10.31 -11.28 4.11
CA MET A 398 -10.22 -12.51 3.32
C MET A 398 -9.11 -13.39 3.91
N PRO A 399 -9.38 -14.63 4.31
CA PRO A 399 -8.33 -15.53 4.76
C PRO A 399 -7.40 -15.92 3.60
N GLY A 400 -6.14 -16.25 3.91
CA GLY A 400 -5.24 -16.89 2.96
C GLY A 400 -5.50 -18.40 2.90
N PHE A 401 -5.23 -19.02 1.76
CA PHE A 401 -5.51 -20.45 1.50
C PHE A 401 -4.25 -21.28 1.26
N GLU A 402 -3.07 -20.74 1.55
CA GLU A 402 -1.79 -21.43 1.33
C GLU A 402 -1.67 -22.74 2.12
N GLU A 403 -2.23 -22.77 3.34
CA GLU A 403 -2.17 -23.97 4.20
C GLU A 403 -3.27 -24.99 3.88
N GLU A 404 -4.39 -24.56 3.28
CA GLU A 404 -5.56 -25.39 3.01
C GLU A 404 -5.59 -25.98 1.60
N LEU A 405 -5.01 -25.26 0.62
CA LEU A 405 -5.07 -25.61 -0.79
C LEU A 405 -3.67 -25.83 -1.39
N SER A 406 -3.54 -26.84 -2.25
CA SER A 406 -2.33 -27.01 -3.04
C SER A 406 -2.18 -25.92 -4.11
N SER A 407 -0.94 -25.68 -4.58
CA SER A 407 -0.67 -24.73 -5.67
C SER A 407 -1.48 -25.04 -6.95
N GLU A 408 -1.73 -26.33 -7.24
CA GLU A 408 -2.59 -26.75 -8.36
C GLU A 408 -4.05 -26.29 -8.15
N GLN A 409 -4.58 -26.46 -6.94
CA GLN A 409 -5.94 -26.04 -6.60
C GLN A 409 -6.10 -24.52 -6.63
N ILE A 410 -5.11 -23.78 -6.13
CA ILE A 410 -5.08 -22.31 -6.21
C ILE A 410 -5.03 -21.85 -7.67
N ALA A 411 -4.20 -22.47 -8.52
CA ALA A 411 -4.15 -22.19 -9.95
C ALA A 411 -5.51 -22.42 -10.64
N ASN A 412 -6.18 -23.52 -10.29
CA ASN A 412 -7.50 -23.85 -10.81
C ASN A 412 -8.57 -22.81 -10.41
N ILE A 413 -8.57 -22.35 -9.15
CA ILE A 413 -9.46 -21.27 -8.68
C ILE A 413 -9.14 -19.98 -9.41
N ALA A 414 -7.87 -19.59 -9.50
CA ALA A 414 -7.46 -18.36 -10.17
C ALA A 414 -7.87 -18.37 -11.65
N ASN A 415 -7.66 -19.47 -12.36
CA ASN A 415 -8.10 -19.64 -13.75
C ASN A 415 -9.62 -19.51 -13.89
N TYR A 416 -10.39 -20.14 -13.00
CA TYR A 416 -11.84 -20.06 -13.00
C TYR A 416 -12.30 -18.61 -12.79
N VAL A 417 -11.75 -17.93 -11.78
CA VAL A 417 -12.09 -16.53 -11.46
C VAL A 417 -11.76 -15.60 -12.63
N ARG A 418 -10.60 -15.75 -13.25
CA ARG A 418 -10.18 -14.93 -14.40
C ARG A 418 -11.10 -15.09 -15.62
N VAL A 419 -11.51 -16.31 -15.89
CA VAL A 419 -12.41 -16.60 -17.04
C VAL A 419 -13.86 -16.23 -16.72
N LYS A 420 -14.37 -16.68 -15.58
CA LYS A 420 -15.78 -16.56 -15.22
C LYS A 420 -16.19 -15.15 -14.81
N PHE A 421 -15.36 -14.50 -13.99
CA PHE A 421 -15.65 -13.18 -13.39
C PHE A 421 -14.80 -12.06 -13.99
N GLY A 422 -13.67 -12.40 -14.59
CA GLY A 422 -12.81 -11.45 -15.32
C GLY A 422 -13.17 -11.31 -16.81
N SER A 423 -14.08 -12.13 -17.31
CA SER A 423 -14.45 -12.20 -18.74
C SER A 423 -13.32 -12.54 -19.71
N LEU A 424 -12.21 -13.09 -19.22
CA LEU A 424 -11.11 -13.50 -20.10
C LEU A 424 -11.52 -14.67 -20.99
N PRO A 425 -10.99 -14.75 -22.23
CA PRO A 425 -11.29 -15.85 -23.14
C PRO A 425 -10.71 -17.17 -22.65
N SER A 426 -9.57 -17.13 -21.96
CA SER A 426 -8.88 -18.27 -21.33
C SER A 426 -7.93 -17.77 -20.24
N SER A 427 -7.53 -18.68 -19.38
CA SER A 427 -6.44 -18.50 -18.40
C SER A 427 -5.79 -19.86 -18.19
N ASP A 428 -4.47 -19.90 -18.13
CA ASP A 428 -3.63 -21.11 -18.16
C ASP A 428 -2.56 -21.11 -17.05
N LEU A 429 -2.86 -20.48 -15.91
CA LEU A 429 -2.00 -20.50 -14.73
C LEU A 429 -1.78 -21.94 -14.28
N THR A 430 -0.57 -22.25 -13.87
CA THR A 430 -0.11 -23.56 -13.41
C THR A 430 0.29 -23.50 -11.93
N ALA A 431 0.49 -24.66 -11.30
CA ALA A 431 1.07 -24.74 -9.97
C ALA A 431 2.43 -24.04 -9.89
N ALA A 432 3.24 -24.07 -10.96
CA ALA A 432 4.53 -23.39 -10.99
C ALA A 432 4.41 -21.85 -10.94
N ASP A 433 3.33 -21.27 -11.46
CA ASP A 433 3.07 -19.83 -11.35
C ASP A 433 2.72 -19.46 -9.90
N ILE A 434 1.97 -20.32 -9.21
CA ILE A 434 1.64 -20.13 -7.79
C ILE A 434 2.90 -20.27 -6.95
N ASP A 435 3.67 -21.36 -7.14
CA ASP A 435 4.93 -21.60 -6.42
C ASP A 435 5.92 -20.44 -6.63
N ARG A 436 5.98 -19.89 -7.84
CA ARG A 436 6.81 -18.70 -8.13
C ARG A 436 6.41 -17.53 -7.25
N VAL A 437 5.13 -17.24 -7.10
CA VAL A 437 4.63 -16.13 -6.26
C VAL A 437 4.88 -16.40 -4.78
N ILE A 438 4.61 -17.63 -4.30
CA ILE A 438 4.83 -18.01 -2.90
C ILE A 438 6.32 -17.95 -2.52
N THR A 439 7.20 -18.42 -3.43
CA THR A 439 8.64 -18.53 -3.18
C THR A 439 9.45 -17.34 -3.70
N ALA A 440 8.79 -16.35 -4.30
CA ALA A 440 9.46 -15.18 -4.86
C ALA A 440 10.24 -14.43 -3.77
N GLU A 441 11.54 -14.66 -3.73
CA GLU A 441 12.43 -13.71 -3.08
C GLU A 441 12.50 -12.44 -3.96
N PRO A 442 12.43 -11.23 -3.37
CA PRO A 442 12.57 -10.00 -4.13
C PRO A 442 13.84 -10.06 -4.98
N GLU A 443 13.71 -9.89 -6.31
CA GLU A 443 14.88 -9.88 -7.18
C GLU A 443 15.88 -8.83 -6.70
N GLN A 444 17.03 -9.30 -6.23
CA GLN A 444 18.09 -8.41 -5.80
C GLN A 444 18.81 -7.83 -7.02
N PRO A 445 18.77 -6.50 -7.24
CA PRO A 445 19.54 -5.87 -8.29
C PRO A 445 21.02 -6.29 -8.21
N PHE A 446 21.67 -6.42 -9.36
CA PHE A 446 23.07 -6.90 -9.46
C PHE A 446 24.02 -6.20 -8.46
N LEU A 447 23.91 -4.88 -8.34
CA LEU A 447 24.75 -4.11 -7.40
C LEU A 447 24.53 -4.50 -5.93
N ILE A 448 23.30 -4.90 -5.56
CA ILE A 448 22.98 -5.34 -4.21
C ILE A 448 23.48 -6.76 -3.98
N LYS A 449 23.15 -7.67 -4.90
CA LYS A 449 23.57 -9.07 -4.83
C LYS A 449 25.08 -9.25 -4.70
N TYR A 450 25.86 -8.41 -5.38
CA TYR A 450 27.33 -8.48 -5.37
C TYR A 450 28.00 -7.37 -4.56
N ALA A 451 27.25 -6.58 -3.79
CA ALA A 451 27.78 -5.42 -3.04
C ALA A 451 28.96 -5.76 -2.15
N GLY A 452 28.93 -6.89 -1.43
CA GLY A 452 30.03 -7.35 -0.59
C GLY A 452 31.31 -7.61 -1.39
N TRP A 453 31.21 -8.29 -2.52
CA TRP A 453 32.35 -8.56 -3.41
C TRP A 453 32.87 -7.30 -4.07
N LEU A 454 32.01 -6.41 -4.52
CA LEU A 454 32.38 -5.12 -5.12
C LEU A 454 33.09 -4.22 -4.10
N ALA A 455 32.61 -4.20 -2.87
CA ALA A 455 33.25 -3.45 -1.78
C ALA A 455 34.65 -4.04 -1.44
N ALA A 456 34.78 -5.36 -1.35
CA ALA A 456 36.05 -6.03 -1.12
C ALA A 456 37.07 -5.73 -2.24
N LEU A 457 36.63 -5.80 -3.50
CA LEU A 457 37.46 -5.45 -4.65
C LEU A 457 37.90 -3.98 -4.61
N GLY A 458 36.95 -3.06 -4.28
CA GLY A 458 37.27 -1.64 -4.12
C GLY A 458 38.30 -1.37 -3.04
N ILE A 459 38.21 -2.07 -1.91
CA ILE A 459 39.22 -1.98 -0.83
C ILE A 459 40.59 -2.46 -1.32
N ILE A 460 40.65 -3.59 -2.02
CA ILE A 460 41.91 -4.12 -2.56
C ILE A 460 42.54 -3.10 -3.53
N VAL A 461 41.75 -2.56 -4.45
CA VAL A 461 42.22 -1.54 -5.39
C VAL A 461 42.72 -0.30 -4.67
N ALA A 462 42.02 0.17 -3.66
CA ALA A 462 42.45 1.32 -2.83
C ALA A 462 43.79 1.05 -2.12
N ILE A 463 43.97 -0.14 -1.53
CA ILE A 463 45.24 -0.55 -0.90
C ILE A 463 46.37 -0.55 -1.91
N VAL A 464 46.14 -1.10 -3.11
CA VAL A 464 47.15 -1.12 -4.19
C VAL A 464 47.54 0.30 -4.62
N ILE A 465 46.57 1.18 -4.79
CA ILE A 465 46.80 2.59 -5.14
C ILE A 465 47.63 3.28 -4.03
N ILE A 466 47.23 3.12 -2.77
CA ILE A 466 47.94 3.70 -1.63
C ILE A 466 49.38 3.17 -1.56
N PHE A 467 49.57 1.86 -1.80
CA PHE A 467 50.91 1.26 -1.83
C PHE A 467 51.81 1.92 -2.91
N PHE A 468 51.29 2.10 -4.13
CA PHE A 468 52.05 2.77 -5.19
C PHE A 468 52.31 4.25 -4.90
N ILE A 469 51.38 4.98 -4.29
CA ILE A 469 51.57 6.38 -3.88
C ILE A 469 52.67 6.45 -2.83
N ILE A 470 52.62 5.61 -1.78
CA ILE A 470 53.67 5.56 -0.73
C ILE A 470 55.02 5.21 -1.34
N ARG A 471 55.08 4.22 -2.22
CA ARG A 471 56.31 3.83 -2.92
C ARG A 471 56.89 4.97 -3.78
N ALA A 472 56.04 5.73 -4.46
CA ALA A 472 56.46 6.90 -5.25
C ALA A 472 57.00 8.02 -4.36
N ILE A 473 56.39 8.29 -3.21
CA ILE A 473 56.86 9.28 -2.23
C ILE A 473 58.21 8.89 -1.65
N ILE A 474 58.39 7.62 -1.25
CA ILE A 474 59.66 7.10 -0.74
C ILE A 474 60.76 7.21 -1.80
N ARG A 475 60.45 6.87 -3.05
CA ARG A 475 61.42 6.95 -4.16
C ARG A 475 61.80 8.39 -4.47
N SER A 476 60.89 9.34 -4.42
CA SER A 476 61.15 10.76 -4.58
C SER A 476 62.08 11.32 -3.47
N ARG A 477 61.81 10.90 -2.21
CA ARG A 477 62.66 11.32 -1.07
C ARG A 477 64.08 10.72 -1.05
N ARG A 478 64.32 9.64 -1.80
CA ARG A 478 65.67 9.04 -1.94
C ARG A 478 66.48 9.67 -3.05
N ASN A 479 65.87 10.41 -3.95
CA ASN A 479 66.53 11.09 -5.09
C ASN A 479 66.83 12.58 -4.80
N HIS A 480 66.49 13.05 -3.62
CA HIS A 480 66.90 14.30 -3.02
C HIS A 480 67.78 14.05 -1.78
#